data_7b960b4945653b8216eab83a550f8031
#
_entry.id   7b960b4945653b8216eab83a550f8031
#
_cell.length_a   1.000
_cell.length_b   1.000
_cell.length_c   1.000
_cell.angle_alpha   90.00
_cell.angle_beta   90.00
_cell.angle_gamma   90.00
#
_symmetry.space_group_name_H-M   'P 1'
#
loop_
_entity.id
_entity.type
_entity.pdbx_description
1 polymer ?
#
loop_
_entity_poly.entity_id
_entity_poly.type
_entity_poly.pdbx_seq_one_letter_code
_entity_poly.pdbx_strand_id
1 'polypeptide(L)' 'MKTTVQLDSKDIRIIIAKFFGIPIEDVIPNRYSFSIANLSAEEIEKRISGS' A
#
# COMPACT_ATOMS: atom_id res chain seq x y z
N MET A 1 -18.01 -23.03 5.09
CA MET A 1 -17.80 -22.13 6.26
C MET A 1 -17.00 -20.93 5.85
N LYS A 2 -17.48 -19.75 6.23
CA LYS A 2 -16.78 -18.50 5.93
C LYS A 2 -15.84 -18.14 7.06
N THR A 3 -14.60 -17.84 6.71
CA THR A 3 -13.66 -17.30 7.67
C THR A 3 -13.33 -15.87 7.29
N THR A 4 -13.19 -15.02 8.29
CA THR A 4 -12.81 -13.64 8.08
C THR A 4 -11.43 -13.41 8.66
N VAL A 5 -10.60 -12.70 7.93
CA VAL A 5 -9.27 -12.32 8.40
C VAL A 5 -9.24 -10.81 8.52
N GLN A 6 -8.87 -10.34 9.70
CA GLN A 6 -8.77 -8.92 9.94
C GLN A 6 -7.34 -8.46 9.71
N LEU A 7 -7.19 -7.44 8.88
CA LEU A 7 -5.87 -6.88 8.58
C LEU A 7 -5.70 -5.57 9.34
N ASP A 8 -4.58 -5.45 10.04
CA ASP A 8 -4.28 -4.19 10.70
C ASP A 8 -3.45 -3.31 9.76
N SER A 9 -3.12 -2.10 10.21
CA SER A 9 -2.39 -1.15 9.36
C SER A 9 -1.01 -1.65 8.98
N LYS A 10 -0.40 -2.45 9.83
CA LYS A 10 0.90 -3.03 9.53
C LYS A 10 0.83 -3.98 8.35
N ASP A 11 -0.19 -4.84 8.34
CA ASP A 11 -0.38 -5.79 7.25
C ASP A 11 -0.65 -5.08 5.93
N ILE A 12 -1.50 -4.06 5.98
CA ILE A 12 -1.84 -3.27 4.79
C ILE A 12 -0.59 -2.57 4.25
N ARG A 13 0.23 -2.06 5.14
CA ARG A 13 1.48 -1.39 4.77
C ARG A 13 2.41 -2.34 4.02
N ILE A 14 2.53 -3.58 4.50
CA ILE A 14 3.37 -4.59 3.85
C ILE A 14 2.83 -4.92 2.46
N ILE A 15 1.52 -5.07 2.34
CA ILE A 15 0.88 -5.37 1.06
C ILE A 15 1.14 -4.27 0.05
N ILE A 16 1.02 -3.02 0.47
CA ILE A 16 1.27 -1.87 -0.40
C ILE A 16 2.72 -1.86 -0.86
N ALA A 17 3.66 -2.08 0.05
CA ALA A 17 5.07 -2.09 -0.28
C ALA A 17 5.37 -3.17 -1.31
N LYS A 18 4.80 -4.34 -1.16
CA LYS A 18 4.99 -5.44 -2.08
C LYS A 18 4.36 -5.18 -3.44
N PHE A 19 3.20 -4.58 -3.44
CA PHE A 19 2.50 -4.27 -4.69
C PHE A 19 3.31 -3.31 -5.56
N PHE A 20 3.87 -2.29 -4.94
CA PHE A 20 4.65 -1.28 -5.68
C PHE A 20 6.12 -1.64 -5.81
N GLY A 21 6.59 -2.68 -5.13
CA GLY A 21 7.98 -3.08 -5.18
C GLY A 21 8.91 -2.07 -4.54
N ILE A 22 8.47 -1.47 -3.45
CA ILE A 22 9.23 -0.44 -2.73
C ILE A 22 9.53 -0.92 -1.31
N PRO A 23 10.52 -0.30 -0.64
CA PRO A 23 10.77 -0.62 0.76
C PRO A 23 9.58 -0.23 1.63
N ILE A 24 9.35 -0.98 2.69
CA ILE A 24 8.23 -0.71 3.58
C ILE A 24 8.33 0.67 4.23
N GLU A 25 9.55 1.15 4.44
CA GLU A 25 9.77 2.47 5.03
C GLU A 25 9.30 3.61 4.14
N ASP A 26 9.10 3.35 2.85
CA ASP A 26 8.55 4.34 1.93
C ASP A 26 7.03 4.41 2.00
N VAL A 27 6.40 3.46 2.68
CA VAL A 27 4.96 3.49 2.91
C VAL A 27 4.71 4.13 4.26
N ILE A 28 4.19 5.35 4.23
CA ILE A 28 3.99 6.15 5.43
C ILE A 28 2.54 6.07 5.88
N PRO A 29 2.28 5.52 7.07
CA PRO A 29 0.90 5.42 7.55
C PRO A 29 0.38 6.78 8.03
N ASN A 30 -0.82 7.12 7.58
CA ASN A 30 -1.54 8.30 8.02
C ASN A 30 -2.74 7.84 8.85
N ARG A 31 -3.53 8.78 9.31
CA ARG A 31 -4.66 8.47 10.16
C ARG A 31 -5.70 7.61 9.47
N TYR A 32 -6.02 7.91 8.23
CA TYR A 32 -7.04 7.19 7.47
C TYR A 32 -6.54 6.69 6.12
N SER A 33 -5.24 6.81 5.87
CA SER A 33 -4.71 6.47 4.55
C SER A 33 -3.23 6.14 4.66
N PHE A 34 -2.63 5.90 3.50
CA PHE A 34 -1.20 5.66 3.42
C PHE A 34 -0.62 6.57 2.35
N SER A 35 0.57 7.07 2.62
CA SER A 35 1.31 7.87 1.64
C SER A 35 2.50 7.07 1.17
N ILE A 36 2.87 7.26 -0.09
CA ILE A 36 4.02 6.57 -0.66
C ILE A 36 5.07 7.61 -1.02
N ALA A 37 6.26 7.44 -0.45
CA ALA A 37 7.37 8.33 -0.74
C ALA A 37 8.01 7.96 -2.08
N ASN A 38 8.62 8.94 -2.72
CA ASN A 38 9.39 8.75 -3.95
C ASN A 38 8.60 8.28 -5.18
N LEU A 39 7.29 8.35 -5.13
CA LEU A 39 6.43 8.08 -6.27
C LEU A 39 5.43 9.21 -6.40
N SER A 40 5.20 9.67 -7.62
CA SER A 40 4.18 10.69 -7.88
C SER A 40 2.80 10.05 -7.92
N ALA A 41 1.78 10.86 -7.73
CA ALA A 41 0.40 10.39 -7.80
C ALA A 41 0.10 9.79 -9.18
N GLU A 42 0.66 10.37 -10.21
CA GLU A 42 0.50 9.89 -11.57
C GLU A 42 1.09 8.50 -11.76
N GLU A 43 2.27 8.27 -11.21
CA GLU A 43 2.93 6.98 -11.29
C GLU A 43 2.16 5.90 -10.52
N ILE A 44 1.64 6.27 -9.37
CA ILE A 44 0.84 5.36 -8.55
C ILE A 44 -0.42 4.94 -9.28
N GLU A 45 -1.13 5.90 -9.86
CA GLU A 45 -2.35 5.64 -10.62
C GLU A 45 -2.10 4.74 -11.80
N LYS A 46 -0.99 4.98 -12.48
CA LYS A 46 -0.59 4.21 -13.64
C LYS A 46 -0.34 2.74 -13.28
N ARG A 47 0.30 2.50 -12.16
CA ARG A 47 0.57 1.13 -11.70
C ARG A 47 -0.70 0.41 -11.28
N ILE A 48 -1.62 1.13 -10.68
CA ILE A 48 -2.89 0.54 -10.24
C ILE A 48 -3.74 0.17 -11.44
N SER A 49 -3.90 1.09 -12.39
CA SER A 49 -4.76 0.83 -13.56
C SER A 49 -4.09 -0.03 -14.62
N GLY A 50 -2.77 -0.09 -14.64
CA GLY A 50 -2.04 -0.88 -15.62
C GLY A 50 -1.76 -2.31 -15.22
N SER A 51 -2.13 -2.70 -14.03
CA SER A 51 -1.80 -4.05 -13.53
C SER A 51 -2.89 -5.07 -13.79
#